data_0116f1c094902ac242d4e108358d937d
#
_entry.id   0116f1c094902ac242d4e108358d937d
#
_cell.length_a   1.000
_cell.length_b   1.000
_cell.length_c   1.000
_cell.angle_alpha   90.00
_cell.angle_beta   90.00
_cell.angle_gamma   90.00
#
_symmetry.space_group_name_H-M   'P 1'
#
loop_
_entity.id
_entity.type
_entity.pdbx_description
1 polymer ?
#
loop_
_entity_poly.entity_id
_entity_poly.type
_entity_poly.pdbx_seq_one_letter_code
_entity_poly.pdbx_strand_id
1 'polypeptide(L)'
;MQSVDGQFNERLVLDGEWFEKLRGGQSKTRVPASSFRGATWQDIDRRKGLFGGGRESLVQVTLEFDGGPVVGFLADAAKRTDLEAILAGLESARTAL
;
A
#
# COMPACT_ATOMS: atom_id res chain seq x y z
N MET A 1 13.35 -7.89 -0.75
CA MET A 1 12.38 -7.08 0.00
C MET A 1 11.93 -5.90 -0.85
N GLN A 2 10.63 -5.66 -0.88
CA GLN A 2 10.04 -4.51 -1.58
C GLN A 2 9.39 -3.59 -0.55
N SER A 3 9.52 -2.29 -0.73
CA SER A 3 8.88 -1.33 0.17
C SER A 3 8.45 -0.08 -0.58
N VAL A 4 7.39 0.57 -0.08
CA VAL A 4 6.88 1.82 -0.62
C VAL A 4 6.53 2.75 0.52
N ASP A 5 7.01 3.98 0.47
CA ASP A 5 6.66 5.03 1.43
C ASP A 5 5.41 5.75 0.95
N GLY A 6 4.53 6.05 1.89
CA GLY A 6 3.28 6.76 1.61
C GLY A 6 3.10 7.99 2.49
N GLN A 7 1.86 8.48 2.52
CA GLN A 7 1.45 9.59 3.36
C GLN A 7 1.37 9.16 4.83
N PHE A 8 1.34 10.12 5.73
CA PHE A 8 1.17 9.89 7.17
C PHE A 8 2.30 9.07 7.80
N ASN A 9 3.50 9.16 7.22
CA ASN A 9 4.67 8.42 7.69
C ASN A 9 4.44 6.90 7.67
N GLU A 10 3.69 6.43 6.69
CA GLU A 10 3.37 5.02 6.51
C GLU A 10 4.27 4.37 5.47
N ARG A 11 4.48 3.09 5.61
CA ARG A 11 5.27 2.28 4.68
C ARG A 11 4.64 0.91 4.53
N LEU A 12 4.57 0.42 3.30
CA LEU A 12 4.24 -0.97 3.01
C LEU A 12 5.53 -1.73 2.73
N VAL A 13 5.62 -2.94 3.27
CA VAL A 13 6.78 -3.82 3.07
C VAL A 13 6.30 -5.20 2.70
N LEU A 14 6.87 -5.76 1.64
CA LEU A 14 6.72 -7.17 1.31
C LEU A 14 8.09 -7.82 1.45
N ASP A 15 8.24 -8.68 2.43
CA ASP A 15 9.49 -9.33 2.78
C ASP A 15 9.29 -10.85 2.82
N GLY A 16 9.65 -11.51 1.71
CA GLY A 16 9.48 -12.93 1.58
C GLY A 16 8.03 -13.34 1.74
N GLU A 17 7.72 -14.06 2.80
CA GLU A 17 6.38 -14.59 3.07
C GLU A 17 5.47 -13.63 3.83
N TRP A 18 6.01 -12.47 4.23
CA TRP A 18 5.28 -11.55 5.10
C TRP A 18 5.00 -10.21 4.43
N PHE A 19 3.78 -9.74 4.61
CA PHE A 19 3.37 -8.38 4.25
C PHE A 19 3.15 -7.58 5.53
N GLU A 20 3.63 -6.33 5.54
CA GLU A 20 3.57 -5.50 6.72
C GLU A 20 3.25 -4.06 6.37
N LYS A 21 2.42 -3.42 7.17
CA LYS A 21 2.21 -1.98 7.14
C LYS A 21 2.80 -1.38 8.40
N LEU A 22 3.69 -0.40 8.21
CA LEU A 22 4.29 0.34 9.32
C LEU A 22 3.78 1.77 9.33
N ARG A 23 3.74 2.37 10.50
CA ARG A 23 3.46 3.78 10.68
C ARG A 23 4.39 4.32 11.74
N GLY A 24 5.20 5.35 11.37
CA GLY A 24 6.21 5.88 12.26
C GLY A 24 7.25 4.83 12.67
N GLY A 25 7.53 3.86 11.79
CA GLY A 25 8.47 2.79 12.08
C GLY A 25 7.89 1.63 12.90
N GLN A 26 6.63 1.71 13.31
CA GLN A 26 5.98 0.66 14.09
C GLN A 26 5.07 -0.19 13.22
N SER A 27 5.14 -1.51 13.38
CA SER A 27 4.27 -2.43 12.67
C SER A 27 2.83 -2.28 13.15
N LYS A 28 1.93 -1.98 12.24
CA LYS A 28 0.49 -1.86 12.51
C LYS A 28 -0.29 -3.08 12.04
N THR A 29 0.18 -3.71 10.97
CA THR A 29 -0.42 -4.91 10.41
C THR A 29 0.70 -5.77 9.87
N ARG A 30 0.68 -7.05 10.22
CA ARG A 30 1.61 -8.03 9.68
C ARG A 30 0.85 -9.31 9.39
N VAL A 31 0.83 -9.72 8.13
CA VAL A 31 0.06 -10.89 7.69
C VAL A 31 0.87 -11.70 6.70
N PRO A 32 0.58 -13.00 6.56
CA PRO A 32 1.20 -13.79 5.51
C PRO A 32 0.85 -13.21 4.14
N ALA A 33 1.83 -13.10 3.25
CA ALA A 33 1.60 -12.62 1.89
C ALA A 33 0.60 -13.52 1.15
N SER A 34 0.62 -14.82 1.42
CA SER A 34 -0.29 -15.79 0.81
C SER A 34 -1.75 -15.59 1.20
N SER A 35 -2.03 -14.82 2.25
CA SER A 35 -3.40 -14.52 2.66
C SER A 35 -4.04 -13.37 1.88
N PHE A 36 -3.33 -12.78 0.95
CA PHE A 36 -3.85 -11.68 0.13
C PHE A 36 -5.06 -12.13 -0.70
N ARG A 37 -6.12 -11.30 -0.69
CA ARG A 37 -7.36 -11.59 -1.42
C ARG A 37 -7.59 -10.68 -2.60
N GLY A 38 -7.25 -9.43 -2.49
CA GLY A 38 -7.46 -8.49 -3.57
C GLY A 38 -7.18 -7.06 -3.18
N ALA A 39 -7.18 -6.20 -4.17
CA ALA A 39 -6.92 -4.78 -3.98
C ALA A 39 -7.90 -3.93 -4.77
N THR A 40 -8.22 -2.76 -4.22
CA THR A 40 -9.03 -1.76 -4.87
C THR A 40 -8.24 -0.46 -4.95
N TRP A 41 -8.29 0.21 -6.09
CA TRP A 41 -7.57 1.46 -6.33
C TRP A 41 -8.52 2.63 -6.41
N GLN A 42 -8.07 3.80 -5.93
CA GLN A 42 -8.78 5.05 -6.06
C GLN A 42 -7.79 6.17 -6.36
N ASP A 43 -8.02 6.93 -7.41
CA ASP A 43 -7.23 8.12 -7.70
C ASP A 43 -7.82 9.29 -6.94
N ILE A 44 -6.95 10.08 -6.31
CA ILE A 44 -7.34 11.21 -5.50
C ILE A 44 -6.57 12.44 -5.95
N ASP A 45 -7.30 13.50 -6.30
CA ASP A 45 -6.74 14.81 -6.54
C ASP A 45 -7.17 15.72 -5.41
N ARG A 46 -6.22 16.41 -4.80
CA ARG A 46 -6.54 17.39 -3.76
C ARG A 46 -5.70 18.64 -3.94
N ARG A 47 -6.22 19.76 -3.43
CA ARG A 47 -5.51 21.02 -3.48
C ARG A 47 -4.35 20.99 -2.49
N LYS A 48 -3.18 21.42 -2.96
CA LYS A 48 -1.97 21.46 -2.17
C LYS A 48 -1.88 22.81 -1.48
N GLY A 49 -2.27 22.89 -0.22
CA GLY A 49 -2.21 24.10 0.58
C GLY A 49 -3.37 25.07 0.35
N LEU A 50 -3.42 26.13 1.19
CA LEU A 50 -4.50 27.13 1.18
C LEU A 50 -4.28 28.24 0.16
N PHE A 51 -3.06 28.47 -0.26
CA PHE A 51 -2.70 29.60 -1.11
C PHE A 51 -1.97 29.16 -2.37
N GLY A 52 -2.74 28.72 -3.37
CA GLY A 52 -2.24 28.60 -4.73
C GLY A 52 -1.12 27.60 -4.97
N GLY A 53 -0.99 26.62 -4.14
CA GLY A 53 0.08 25.62 -4.26
C GLY A 53 -0.14 24.51 -5.28
N GLY A 54 -1.07 24.67 -6.21
CA GLY A 54 -1.35 23.64 -7.19
C GLY A 54 -2.10 22.43 -6.63
N ARG A 55 -2.20 21.38 -7.43
CA ARG A 55 -2.89 20.14 -7.05
C ARG A 55 -1.90 19.04 -6.78
N GLU A 56 -2.26 18.16 -5.86
CA GLU A 56 -1.52 16.98 -5.51
C GLU A 56 -2.27 15.75 -6.00
N SER A 57 -1.61 14.91 -6.79
CA SER A 57 -2.21 13.66 -7.27
C SER A 57 -1.73 12.52 -6.40
N LEU A 58 -2.69 11.79 -5.83
CA LEU A 58 -2.44 10.68 -4.94
C LEU A 58 -3.15 9.45 -5.44
N VAL A 59 -2.66 8.27 -5.02
CA VAL A 59 -3.39 7.03 -5.20
C VAL A 59 -3.64 6.42 -3.84
N GLN A 60 -4.83 5.86 -3.68
CA GLN A 60 -5.16 5.06 -2.51
C GLN A 60 -5.37 3.63 -2.94
N VAL A 61 -4.72 2.71 -2.27
CA VAL A 61 -4.94 1.29 -2.47
C VAL A 61 -5.50 0.70 -1.19
N THR A 62 -6.51 -0.15 -1.33
CA THR A 62 -7.09 -0.88 -0.21
C THR A 62 -6.83 -2.35 -0.47
N LEU A 63 -6.12 -2.99 0.45
CA LEU A 63 -5.72 -4.39 0.35
C LEU A 63 -6.54 -5.21 1.33
N GLU A 64 -7.09 -6.33 0.86
CA GLU A 64 -7.86 -7.24 1.70
C GLU A 64 -7.11 -8.55 1.86
N PHE A 65 -7.15 -9.10 3.07
CA PHE A 65 -6.48 -10.34 3.43
C PHE A 65 -7.46 -11.31 4.11
N ASP A 66 -7.19 -12.60 3.98
CA ASP A 66 -7.97 -13.63 4.66
C ASP A 66 -7.93 -13.42 6.18
N GLY A 67 -9.04 -13.69 6.82
CA GLY A 67 -9.16 -13.50 8.27
C GLY A 67 -9.66 -12.12 8.65
N GLY A 68 -9.86 -11.22 7.67
CA GLY A 68 -10.50 -9.94 7.88
C GLY A 68 -9.63 -8.69 7.86
N PRO A 69 -8.28 -8.76 7.93
CA PRO A 69 -7.49 -7.52 7.89
C PRO A 69 -7.69 -6.77 6.57
N VAL A 70 -7.86 -5.45 6.69
CA VAL A 70 -7.95 -4.54 5.56
C VAL A 70 -6.90 -3.45 5.76
N VAL A 71 -6.07 -3.22 4.74
CA VAL A 71 -4.99 -2.24 4.81
C VAL A 71 -5.26 -1.14 3.79
N GLY A 72 -5.50 0.07 4.27
CA GLY A 72 -5.59 1.25 3.44
C GLY A 72 -4.23 1.94 3.38
N PHE A 73 -3.83 2.42 2.20
CA PHE A 73 -2.55 3.08 2.02
C PHE A 73 -2.68 4.20 1.00
N LEU A 74 -2.27 5.38 1.37
CA LEU A 74 -2.31 6.57 0.52
C LEU A 74 -0.89 6.98 0.17
N ALA A 75 -0.61 7.19 -1.10
CA ALA A 75 0.72 7.56 -1.56
C ALA A 75 0.64 8.54 -2.73
N ASP A 76 1.74 9.22 -2.99
CA ASP A 76 1.88 10.04 -4.19
C ASP A 76 1.63 9.16 -5.43
N ALA A 77 0.98 9.72 -6.44
CA ALA A 77 0.67 8.98 -7.67
C ALA A 77 1.93 8.44 -8.36
N ALA A 78 3.07 9.10 -8.17
CA ALA A 78 4.35 8.62 -8.70
C ALA A 78 4.79 7.28 -8.08
N LYS A 79 4.21 6.88 -6.95
CA LYS A 79 4.51 5.61 -6.29
C LYS A 79 3.69 4.44 -6.82
N ARG A 80 2.79 4.68 -7.76
CA ARG A 80 1.90 3.64 -8.28
C ARG A 80 2.67 2.43 -8.83
N THR A 81 3.74 2.66 -9.57
CA THR A 81 4.57 1.58 -10.13
C THR A 81 5.15 0.69 -9.01
N ASP A 82 5.65 1.31 -7.95
CA ASP A 82 6.19 0.56 -6.81
C ASP A 82 5.09 -0.21 -6.08
N LEU A 83 3.90 0.38 -5.95
CA LEU A 83 2.74 -0.30 -5.37
C LEU A 83 2.31 -1.49 -6.22
N GLU A 84 2.27 -1.31 -7.53
CA GLU A 84 1.93 -2.41 -8.46
C GLU A 84 2.92 -3.56 -8.35
N ALA A 85 4.19 -3.27 -8.13
CA ALA A 85 5.22 -4.30 -7.93
C ALA A 85 4.95 -5.10 -6.65
N ILE A 86 4.56 -4.43 -5.56
CA ILE A 86 4.19 -5.12 -4.32
C ILE A 86 2.96 -5.99 -4.54
N LEU A 87 1.95 -5.46 -5.24
CA LEU A 87 0.74 -6.24 -5.54
C LEU A 87 1.04 -7.48 -6.38
N ALA A 88 1.92 -7.35 -7.36
CA ALA A 88 2.35 -8.49 -8.17
C ALA A 88 3.02 -9.56 -7.29
N GLY A 89 3.84 -9.13 -6.32
CA GLY A 89 4.45 -10.05 -5.37
C GLY A 89 3.43 -10.75 -4.49
N LEU A 90 2.41 -10.02 -4.03
CA LEU A 90 1.31 -10.60 -3.24
C LEU A 90 0.50 -11.60 -4.05
N GLU A 91 0.18 -11.27 -5.31
CA GLU A 91 -0.53 -12.21 -6.20
C GLU A 91 0.29 -13.48 -6.43
N SER A 92 1.60 -13.35 -6.61
CA SER A 92 2.49 -14.51 -6.76
C SER A 92 2.48 -15.37 -5.50
N ALA A 93 2.53 -14.77 -4.32
CA ALA A 93 2.49 -15.50 -3.05
C ALA A 93 1.16 -16.23 -2.87
N ARG A 94 0.07 -15.59 -3.24
CA ARG A 94 -1.28 -16.15 -3.16
C ARG A 94 -1.42 -17.39 -4.05
N THR A 95 -0.84 -17.37 -5.23
CA THR A 95 -0.99 -18.46 -6.22
C THR A 95 0.09 -19.54 -6.10
N ALA A 96 1.09 -19.34 -5.25
CA ALA A 96 2.21 -20.28 -5.09
C ALA A 96 1.88 -21.48 -4.19
N LEU A 97 0.66 -21.59 -3.71
CA LEU A 97 0.23 -22.70 -2.84
C LEU A 97 -0.21 -23.91 -3.65
#